data_c92d03997dd52ec0db8c6b06866711ba
#
_entry.id   c92d03997dd52ec0db8c6b06866711ba
#
_cell.length_a   1.000
_cell.length_b   1.000
_cell.length_c   1.000
_cell.angle_alpha   90.00
_cell.angle_beta   90.00
_cell.angle_gamma   90.00
#
_symmetry.space_group_name_H-M   'P 1'
#
loop_
_entity.id
_entity.type
_entity.pdbx_description
1 polymer ?
#
loop_
_entity_poly.entity_id
_entity_poly.type
_entity_poly.pdbx_seq_one_letter_code
_entity_poly.pdbx_strand_id
1 'polypeptide(L)'
;MTDRCFSPFSLDEDIDRREVPALKSHPMVLGQDGRDLFAAGVADMDFKAPPVVLDALGMRLGHGVLGYEAVPAELLPALTGWLQDRHGWQVNQE
;
A
#
# COMPACT_ATOMS: atom_id res chain seq x y z
N MET A 1 16.94 -14.19 -13.35
CA MET A 1 16.95 -13.08 -12.38
C MET A 1 16.57 -11.85 -13.17
N THR A 2 15.27 -11.54 -13.23
CA THR A 2 14.76 -10.40 -14.00
C THR A 2 14.88 -9.17 -13.12
N ASP A 3 15.77 -8.26 -13.50
CA ASP A 3 15.83 -6.90 -12.97
C ASP A 3 14.47 -6.23 -13.20
N ARG A 4 13.62 -6.28 -12.19
CA ARG A 4 12.44 -5.42 -12.14
C ARG A 4 12.94 -4.05 -11.73
N CYS A 5 13.33 -3.26 -12.72
CA CYS A 5 13.64 -1.86 -12.54
C CYS A 5 12.34 -1.14 -12.19
N PHE A 6 11.98 -1.10 -10.90
CA PHE A 6 10.99 -0.16 -10.44
C PHE A 6 11.57 1.24 -10.61
N SER A 7 10.80 2.13 -11.21
CA SER A 7 11.15 3.54 -11.27
C SER A 7 11.51 4.04 -9.87
N PRO A 8 12.46 4.96 -9.72
CA PRO A 8 12.81 5.50 -8.42
C PRO A 8 11.53 5.98 -7.71
N PHE A 9 11.41 5.65 -6.42
CA PHE A 9 10.28 6.07 -5.61
C PHE A 9 10.27 7.61 -5.54
N SER A 10 9.20 8.21 -6.01
CA SER A 10 9.00 9.66 -5.98
C SER A 10 7.60 9.98 -5.48
N LEU A 11 7.52 10.99 -4.62
CA LEU A 11 6.26 11.59 -4.18
C LEU A 11 5.80 12.72 -5.10
N ASP A 12 6.64 13.13 -6.06
CA ASP A 12 6.35 14.21 -7.01
C ASP A 12 5.79 13.70 -8.34
N GLU A 13 5.61 12.37 -8.47
CA GLU A 13 5.06 11.77 -9.68
C GLU A 13 3.54 11.97 -9.70
N ASP A 14 3.03 12.61 -10.75
CA ASP A 14 1.59 12.70 -11.00
C ASP A 14 1.09 11.37 -11.59
N ILE A 15 0.28 10.66 -10.80
CA ILE A 15 -0.22 9.33 -11.15
C ILE A 15 -1.66 9.42 -11.61
N ASP A 16 -1.88 9.21 -12.91
CA ASP A 16 -3.23 9.11 -13.46
C ASP A 16 -3.91 7.79 -13.03
N ARG A 17 -4.95 7.92 -12.24
CA ARG A 17 -5.76 6.79 -11.76
C ARG A 17 -7.15 6.70 -12.38
N ARG A 18 -7.43 7.46 -13.43
CA ARG A 18 -8.78 7.49 -14.05
C ARG A 18 -9.24 6.14 -14.55
N GLU A 19 -8.31 5.32 -15.04
CA GLU A 19 -8.58 3.96 -15.52
C GLU A 19 -8.47 2.88 -14.42
N VAL A 20 -8.07 3.27 -13.19
CA VAL A 20 -7.97 2.35 -12.06
C VAL A 20 -9.17 2.54 -11.15
N PRO A 21 -10.00 1.51 -10.91
CA PRO A 21 -11.14 1.62 -10.02
C PRO A 21 -10.70 2.06 -8.62
N ALA A 22 -11.19 3.23 -8.17
CA ALA A 22 -10.92 3.74 -6.84
C ALA A 22 -12.21 4.28 -6.22
N LEU A 23 -12.43 4.00 -4.94
CA LEU A 23 -13.65 4.44 -4.25
C LEU A 23 -13.78 5.96 -4.25
N LYS A 24 -12.68 6.69 -4.03
CA LYS A 24 -12.70 8.15 -3.96
C LYS A 24 -13.12 8.83 -5.26
N SER A 25 -12.86 8.19 -6.41
CA SER A 25 -13.24 8.67 -7.73
C SER A 25 -14.53 8.03 -8.25
N HIS A 26 -15.15 7.15 -7.46
CA HIS A 26 -16.37 6.46 -7.87
C HIS A 26 -17.56 7.44 -7.92
N PRO A 27 -18.45 7.36 -8.92
CA PRO A 27 -19.62 8.23 -9.05
C PRO A 27 -20.53 8.27 -7.81
N MET A 28 -20.59 7.21 -7.01
CA MET A 28 -21.31 7.19 -5.74
C MET A 28 -20.75 8.16 -4.70
N VAL A 29 -19.45 8.49 -4.79
CA VAL A 29 -18.77 9.40 -3.86
C VAL A 29 -18.71 10.82 -4.41
N LEU A 30 -18.42 10.97 -5.71
CA LEU A 30 -18.24 12.26 -6.35
C LEU A 30 -19.52 12.81 -7.01
N GLY A 31 -20.59 11.99 -7.14
CA GLY A 31 -21.74 12.29 -7.96
C GLY A 31 -21.51 11.96 -9.44
N GLN A 32 -22.58 12.07 -10.25
CA GLN A 32 -22.55 11.60 -11.64
C GLN A 32 -21.59 12.38 -12.56
N ASP A 33 -21.32 13.63 -12.24
CA ASP A 33 -20.47 14.52 -13.05
C ASP A 33 -19.06 14.71 -12.47
N GLY A 34 -18.64 13.82 -11.55
CA GLY A 34 -17.42 13.98 -10.78
C GLY A 34 -16.09 13.81 -11.53
N ARG A 35 -16.10 13.68 -12.87
CA ARG A 35 -14.88 13.41 -13.65
C ARG A 35 -13.83 14.52 -13.58
N ASP A 36 -14.27 15.76 -13.41
CA ASP A 36 -13.40 16.95 -13.35
C ASP A 36 -13.18 17.45 -11.92
N LEU A 37 -13.64 16.68 -10.91
CA LEU A 37 -13.48 17.06 -9.52
C LEU A 37 -12.22 16.45 -8.93
N PHE A 38 -11.52 17.23 -8.11
CA PHE A 38 -10.43 16.73 -7.30
C PHE A 38 -10.98 15.90 -6.14
N ALA A 39 -10.69 14.60 -6.14
CA ALA A 39 -11.21 13.64 -5.16
C ALA A 39 -10.42 13.68 -3.85
N ALA A 40 -10.87 14.46 -2.87
CA ALA A 40 -10.23 14.60 -1.55
C ALA A 40 -11.05 14.01 -0.39
N GLY A 41 -12.15 13.31 -0.68
CA GLY A 41 -13.10 12.87 0.36
C GLY A 41 -12.72 11.59 1.10
N VAL A 42 -11.84 10.78 0.57
CA VAL A 42 -11.35 9.52 1.17
C VAL A 42 -9.86 9.67 1.45
N ALA A 43 -9.39 9.16 2.59
CA ALA A 43 -7.97 9.14 2.94
C ALA A 43 -7.21 8.08 2.10
N ASP A 44 -7.23 8.27 0.79
CA ASP A 44 -6.58 7.43 -0.21
C ASP A 44 -5.63 8.31 -1.01
N MET A 45 -4.34 8.17 -0.78
CA MET A 45 -3.28 8.97 -1.40
C MET A 45 -2.94 8.43 -2.79
N ASP A 46 -2.62 9.34 -3.73
CA ASP A 46 -2.22 9.00 -5.10
C ASP A 46 -0.70 8.80 -5.24
N PHE A 47 -0.09 8.22 -4.22
CA PHE A 47 1.33 7.86 -4.24
C PHE A 47 1.50 6.35 -4.43
N LYS A 48 2.55 5.96 -5.13
CA LYS A 48 2.95 4.55 -5.19
C LYS A 48 3.33 4.04 -3.81
N ALA A 49 3.05 2.78 -3.53
CA ALA A 49 3.60 2.13 -2.36
C ALA A 49 5.14 2.05 -2.47
N PRO A 50 5.87 2.09 -1.35
CA PRO A 50 7.33 1.95 -1.37
C PRO A 50 7.77 0.69 -2.12
N PRO A 51 8.88 0.73 -2.87
CA PRO A 51 9.36 -0.41 -3.65
C PRO A 51 9.53 -1.69 -2.83
N VAL A 52 10.02 -1.60 -1.59
CA VAL A 52 10.16 -2.75 -0.69
C VAL A 52 8.85 -3.48 -0.42
N VAL A 53 7.73 -2.75 -0.36
CA VAL A 53 6.38 -3.33 -0.18
C VAL A 53 5.95 -4.03 -1.47
N LEU A 54 6.14 -3.37 -2.62
CA LEU A 54 5.77 -3.93 -3.92
C LEU A 54 6.59 -5.17 -4.25
N ASP A 55 7.87 -5.18 -3.89
CA ASP A 55 8.76 -6.33 -4.07
C ASP A 55 8.31 -7.53 -3.23
N ALA A 56 7.99 -7.30 -1.96
CA ALA A 56 7.50 -8.35 -1.07
C ALA A 56 6.19 -8.96 -1.60
N LEU A 57 5.25 -8.13 -2.03
CA LEU A 57 4.00 -8.59 -2.65
C LEU A 57 4.27 -9.34 -3.96
N GLY A 58 5.18 -8.85 -4.79
CA GLY A 58 5.57 -9.48 -6.05
C GLY A 58 6.20 -10.85 -5.85
N MET A 59 7.04 -11.02 -4.83
CA MET A 59 7.59 -12.33 -4.47
C MET A 59 6.48 -13.30 -4.04
N ARG A 60 5.53 -12.83 -3.23
CA ARG A 60 4.42 -13.66 -2.78
C ARG A 60 3.51 -14.08 -3.93
N LEU A 61 3.19 -13.16 -4.82
CA LEU A 61 2.42 -13.46 -6.04
C LEU A 61 3.16 -14.43 -6.96
N GLY A 62 4.48 -14.30 -7.08
CA GLY A 62 5.32 -15.17 -7.89
C GLY A 62 5.34 -16.62 -7.41
N HIS A 63 5.08 -16.89 -6.13
CA HIS A 63 4.91 -18.23 -5.60
C HIS A 63 3.66 -18.94 -6.17
N GLY A 64 2.59 -18.19 -6.46
CA GLY A 64 1.39 -18.66 -7.16
C GLY A 64 0.38 -19.42 -6.31
N VAL A 65 0.72 -19.85 -5.09
CA VAL A 65 -0.23 -20.50 -4.18
C VAL A 65 -0.72 -19.50 -3.14
N LEU A 66 -1.97 -19.10 -3.25
CA LEU A 66 -2.65 -18.16 -2.36
C LEU A 66 -3.65 -18.93 -1.50
N GLY A 67 -3.15 -19.48 -0.41
CA GLY A 67 -3.94 -20.24 0.55
C GLY A 67 -4.14 -19.49 1.86
N TYR A 68 -4.52 -20.23 2.88
CA TYR A 68 -4.55 -19.72 4.26
C TYR A 68 -3.12 -19.64 4.80
N GLU A 69 -2.68 -18.45 5.13
CA GLU A 69 -1.33 -18.19 5.65
C GLU A 69 -1.31 -18.31 7.17
N ALA A 70 -0.23 -18.86 7.70
CA ALA A 70 0.09 -18.71 9.10
C ALA A 70 0.68 -17.32 9.35
N VAL A 71 0.47 -16.78 10.54
CA VAL A 71 1.11 -15.51 10.93
C VAL A 71 2.61 -15.73 10.99
N PRO A 72 3.44 -14.97 10.23
CA PRO A 72 4.89 -15.08 10.29
C PRO A 72 5.40 -14.75 11.70
N ALA A 73 6.38 -15.52 12.18
CA ALA A 73 6.95 -15.31 13.51
C ALA A 73 7.62 -13.91 13.64
N GLU A 74 8.05 -13.34 12.53
CA GLU A 74 8.72 -12.05 12.46
C GLU A 74 7.76 -10.85 12.55
N LEU A 75 6.46 -11.06 12.32
CA LEU A 75 5.48 -9.96 12.23
C LEU A 75 5.36 -9.20 13.54
N LEU A 76 5.13 -9.90 14.64
CA LEU A 76 4.95 -9.27 15.96
C LEU A 76 6.24 -8.57 16.43
N PRO A 77 7.43 -9.19 16.38
CA PRO A 77 8.69 -8.50 16.67
C PRO A 77 8.92 -7.25 15.81
N ALA A 78 8.64 -7.31 14.51
CA ALA A 78 8.79 -6.16 13.63
C ALA A 78 7.85 -5.01 14.02
N LEU A 79 6.58 -5.31 14.31
CA LEU A 79 5.59 -4.33 14.72
C LEU A 79 5.93 -3.69 16.08
N THR A 80 6.22 -4.53 17.08
CA THR A 80 6.53 -4.04 18.43
C THR A 80 7.86 -3.28 18.47
N GLY A 81 8.86 -3.71 17.71
CA GLY A 81 10.11 -2.97 17.53
C GLY A 81 9.86 -1.59 16.92
N TRP A 82 9.07 -1.52 15.86
CA TRP A 82 8.73 -0.23 15.25
C TRP A 82 7.98 0.71 16.22
N LEU A 83 7.02 0.18 16.99
CA LEU A 83 6.28 0.97 18.01
C LEU A 83 7.21 1.49 19.09
N GLN A 84 8.14 0.65 19.57
CA GLN A 84 9.15 1.05 20.55
C GLN A 84 10.07 2.14 20.00
N ASP A 85 10.61 1.95 18.80
CA ASP A 85 11.61 2.86 18.22
C ASP A 85 11.03 4.21 17.82
N ARG A 86 9.79 4.23 17.35
CA ARG A 86 9.15 5.44 16.82
C ARG A 86 8.31 6.18 17.85
N HIS A 87 7.74 5.46 18.80
CA HIS A 87 6.77 6.02 19.75
C HIS A 87 7.14 5.77 21.22
N GLY A 88 8.24 5.07 21.51
CA GLY A 88 8.62 4.70 22.88
C GLY A 88 7.60 3.75 23.54
N TRP A 89 6.75 3.10 22.76
CA TRP A 89 5.68 2.26 23.27
C TRP A 89 6.11 0.80 23.37
N GLN A 90 6.23 0.34 24.62
CA GLN A 90 6.52 -1.06 24.91
C GLN A 90 5.20 -1.86 24.92
N VAL A 91 5.09 -2.83 24.03
CA VAL A 91 3.94 -3.72 23.92
C VAL A 91 4.35 -5.13 24.32
N ASN A 92 3.63 -5.75 25.25
CA ASN A 92 3.81 -7.16 25.56
C ASN A 92 3.31 -8.03 24.40
N GLN A 93 4.08 -9.06 24.09
CA GLN A 93 3.76 -10.00 23.00
C GLN A 93 3.03 -11.27 23.52
N GLU A 94 2.50 -11.23 24.76
CA GLU A 94 1.75 -12.34 25.35
C GLU A 94 0.33 -12.42 24.80
#